data_b7bd818cc62f6f79f65bc3c721de6ae8
#
_entry.id   b7bd818cc62f6f79f65bc3c721de6ae8
#
_cell.length_a   1.000
_cell.length_b   1.000
_cell.length_c   1.000
_cell.angle_alpha   90.00
_cell.angle_beta   90.00
_cell.angle_gamma   90.00
#
_symmetry.space_group_name_H-M   'P 1'
#
loop_
_entity.id
_entity.type
_entity.pdbx_description
1 polymer ?
#
loop_
_entity_poly.entity_id
_entity_poly.type
_entity_poly.pdbx_seq_one_letter_code
_entity_poly.pdbx_strand_id
1 'polypeptide(L)'
;MDTTDALAALAALSHPTRLDAFRLLVRHSPGGLPTGALVEASGLTQSTFSTHLAVMAKAGLVSAEKRGRQQVQHARLDTLRQLMTFLAKDCCEGRAELCEPLIADLTCC
;
A
#
# COMPACT_ATOMS: atom_id res chain seq x y z
N MET A 1 -13.36 -6.18 3.64
CA MET A 1 -12.10 -6.82 4.11
C MET A 1 -12.39 -7.59 5.37
N ASP A 2 -11.97 -8.82 5.40
CA ASP A 2 -12.08 -9.64 6.60
C ASP A 2 -10.73 -9.72 7.34
N THR A 3 -10.70 -10.43 8.46
CA THR A 3 -9.47 -10.56 9.25
C THR A 3 -8.33 -11.21 8.45
N THR A 4 -8.63 -12.19 7.64
CA THR A 4 -7.62 -12.88 6.82
C THR A 4 -6.99 -11.91 5.81
N ASP A 5 -7.83 -11.12 5.14
CA ASP A 5 -7.35 -10.11 4.18
C ASP A 5 -6.50 -9.05 4.89
N ALA A 6 -6.96 -8.59 6.05
CA ALA A 6 -6.24 -7.59 6.83
C ALA A 6 -4.88 -8.10 7.28
N LEU A 7 -4.81 -9.34 7.74
CA LEU A 7 -3.55 -9.95 8.16
C LEU A 7 -2.58 -10.11 6.98
N ALA A 8 -3.09 -10.49 5.80
CA ALA A 8 -2.25 -10.60 4.61
C ALA A 8 -1.66 -9.24 4.23
N ALA A 9 -2.47 -8.19 4.27
CA ALA A 9 -1.99 -6.84 3.95
C ALA A 9 -0.95 -6.36 4.96
N LEU A 10 -1.21 -6.55 6.25
CA LEU A 10 -0.28 -6.15 7.30
C LEU A 10 1.03 -6.93 7.21
N ALA A 11 0.96 -8.23 6.96
CA ALA A 11 2.17 -9.05 6.80
C ALA A 11 2.99 -8.60 5.60
N ALA A 12 2.33 -8.28 4.49
CA ALA A 12 3.03 -7.79 3.30
C ALA A 12 3.72 -6.47 3.55
N LEU A 13 3.16 -5.59 4.38
CA LEU A 13 3.76 -4.31 4.74
C LEU A 13 4.81 -4.42 5.86
N SER A 14 4.94 -5.58 6.48
CA SER A 14 5.87 -5.80 7.59
C SER A 14 7.28 -6.11 7.11
N HIS A 15 7.78 -5.29 6.18
CA HIS A 15 9.14 -5.40 5.66
C HIS A 15 9.56 -4.01 5.14
N PRO A 16 10.78 -3.55 5.47
CA PRO A 16 11.20 -2.19 5.09
C PRO A 16 11.04 -1.89 3.61
N THR A 17 11.50 -2.78 2.74
CA THR A 17 11.43 -2.59 1.30
C THR A 17 9.98 -2.46 0.83
N ARG A 18 9.11 -3.34 1.31
CA ARG A 18 7.70 -3.33 0.89
C ARG A 18 6.95 -2.11 1.42
N LEU A 19 7.20 -1.76 2.67
CA LEU A 19 6.57 -0.57 3.26
C LEU A 19 6.99 0.69 2.51
N ASP A 20 8.30 0.84 2.25
CA ASP A 20 8.81 2.01 1.54
C ASP A 20 8.27 2.09 0.12
N ALA A 21 8.23 0.96 -0.60
CA ALA A 21 7.70 0.90 -1.96
C ALA A 21 6.21 1.27 -2.00
N PHE A 22 5.44 0.74 -1.07
CA PHE A 22 4.01 1.04 -1.00
C PHE A 22 3.77 2.53 -0.72
N ARG A 23 4.48 3.11 0.24
CA ARG A 23 4.34 4.53 0.55
C ARG A 23 4.75 5.41 -0.63
N LEU A 24 5.79 5.01 -1.35
CA LEU A 24 6.22 5.73 -2.55
C LEU A 24 5.12 5.69 -3.63
N LEU A 25 4.50 4.54 -3.84
CA LEU A 25 3.40 4.41 -4.79
C LEU A 25 2.18 5.22 -4.38
N VAL A 26 1.87 5.29 -3.08
CA VAL A 26 0.78 6.13 -2.59
C VAL A 26 1.04 7.60 -2.95
N ARG A 27 2.28 8.07 -2.76
CA ARG A 27 2.64 9.46 -3.10
C ARG A 27 2.53 9.75 -4.59
N HIS A 28 2.69 8.74 -5.44
CA HIS A 28 2.62 8.89 -6.90
C HIS A 28 1.27 8.51 -7.50
N SER A 29 0.26 8.30 -6.65
CA SER A 29 -1.10 8.07 -7.16
C SER A 29 -1.69 9.36 -7.71
N PRO A 30 -2.50 9.30 -8.77
CA PRO A 30 -2.95 8.11 -9.51
C PRO A 30 -2.01 7.68 -10.65
N GLY A 31 -0.94 8.38 -10.89
CA GLY A 31 -0.07 8.11 -12.04
C GLY A 31 0.69 6.80 -12.00
N GLY A 32 1.06 6.35 -10.79
CA GLY A 32 1.87 5.17 -10.62
C GLY A 32 3.34 5.39 -10.94
N LEU A 33 4.12 4.31 -10.85
CA LEU A 33 5.54 4.33 -11.19
C LEU A 33 5.91 3.10 -12.01
N PRO A 34 6.80 3.26 -13.01
CA PRO A 34 7.34 2.10 -13.70
C PRO A 34 8.08 1.18 -12.71
N THR A 35 8.00 -0.11 -12.96
CA THR A 35 8.67 -1.11 -12.11
C THR A 35 10.16 -0.80 -11.95
N GLY A 36 10.82 -0.39 -13.03
CA GLY A 36 12.24 -0.04 -12.99
C GLY A 36 12.56 1.08 -12.03
N ALA A 37 11.69 2.08 -11.93
CA ALA A 37 11.88 3.19 -10.99
C ALA A 37 11.79 2.71 -9.53
N LEU A 38 10.92 1.76 -9.25
CA LEU A 38 10.81 1.16 -7.92
C LEU A 38 12.04 0.34 -7.58
N VAL A 39 12.53 -0.44 -8.54
CA VAL A 39 13.75 -1.24 -8.36
C VAL A 39 14.92 -0.33 -8.02
N GLU A 40 15.09 0.75 -8.79
CA GLU A 40 16.16 1.72 -8.56
C GLU A 40 16.04 2.36 -7.18
N ALA A 41 14.85 2.79 -6.81
CA ALA A 41 14.61 3.40 -5.49
C ALA A 41 14.90 2.44 -4.34
N SER A 42 14.68 1.15 -4.54
CA SER A 42 14.87 0.14 -3.50
C SER A 42 16.34 -0.17 -3.22
N GLY A 43 17.22 0.08 -4.19
CA GLY A 43 18.62 -0.34 -4.11
C GLY A 43 18.85 -1.84 -4.24
N LEU A 44 17.81 -2.59 -4.57
CA LEU A 44 17.88 -4.06 -4.74
C LEU A 44 18.01 -4.43 -6.21
N THR A 45 18.35 -5.69 -6.46
CA THR A 45 18.29 -6.21 -7.82
C THR A 45 16.83 -6.36 -8.26
N GLN A 46 16.61 -6.37 -9.57
CA GLN A 46 15.26 -6.56 -10.10
C GLN A 46 14.66 -7.89 -9.64
N SER A 47 15.45 -8.95 -9.62
CA SER A 47 15.01 -10.27 -9.18
C SER A 47 14.52 -10.26 -7.73
N THR A 48 15.29 -9.65 -6.83
CA THR A 48 14.93 -9.57 -5.42
C THR A 48 13.70 -8.69 -5.22
N PHE A 49 13.66 -7.53 -5.89
CA PHE A 49 12.50 -6.63 -5.78
C PHE A 49 11.24 -7.30 -6.31
N SER A 50 11.33 -8.05 -7.41
CA SER A 50 10.17 -8.75 -7.98
C SER A 50 9.52 -9.70 -6.98
N THR A 51 10.31 -10.33 -6.12
CA THR A 51 9.78 -11.20 -5.06
C THR A 51 8.95 -10.39 -4.07
N HIS A 52 9.44 -9.22 -3.66
CA HIS A 52 8.69 -8.33 -2.77
C HIS A 52 7.42 -7.81 -3.44
N LEU A 53 7.52 -7.45 -4.71
CA LEU A 53 6.37 -6.95 -5.47
C LEU A 53 5.27 -8.01 -5.58
N ALA A 54 5.66 -9.27 -5.80
CA ALA A 54 4.70 -10.38 -5.86
C ALA A 54 3.97 -10.57 -4.53
N VAL A 55 4.66 -10.41 -3.40
CA VAL A 55 4.03 -10.50 -2.08
C VAL A 55 2.98 -9.40 -1.92
N MET A 56 3.31 -8.17 -2.31
CA MET A 56 2.36 -7.05 -2.22
C MET A 56 1.17 -7.24 -3.17
N ALA A 57 1.41 -7.72 -4.38
CA ALA A 57 0.35 -7.97 -5.35
C ALA A 57 -0.62 -9.04 -4.85
N LYS A 58 -0.09 -10.11 -4.28
CA LYS A 58 -0.92 -11.19 -3.73
C LYS A 58 -1.77 -10.72 -2.57
N ALA A 59 -1.27 -9.79 -1.78
CA ALA A 59 -2.01 -9.22 -0.67
C ALA A 59 -3.01 -8.14 -1.10
N GLY A 60 -3.09 -7.82 -2.38
CA GLY A 60 -4.02 -6.82 -2.91
C GLY A 60 -3.58 -5.38 -2.71
N LEU A 61 -2.31 -5.14 -2.37
CA LEU A 61 -1.81 -3.80 -2.09
C LEU A 61 -1.39 -3.03 -3.34
N VAL A 62 -0.97 -3.73 -4.37
CA VAL A 62 -0.52 -3.11 -5.62
C VAL A 62 -1.18 -3.79 -6.81
N SER A 63 -1.30 -3.05 -7.90
CA SER A 63 -1.75 -3.56 -9.19
C SER A 63 -0.79 -3.10 -10.27
N ALA A 64 -0.74 -3.85 -11.36
CA ALA A 64 0.12 -3.54 -12.49
C ALA A 64 -0.71 -3.14 -13.69
N GLU A 65 -0.24 -2.15 -14.43
CA GLU A 65 -0.83 -1.69 -15.67
C GLU A 65 0.24 -1.71 -16.75
N LYS A 66 -0.08 -2.27 -17.91
CA LYS A 66 0.85 -2.26 -19.03
C LYS A 66 0.65 -0.98 -19.85
N ARG A 67 1.71 -0.19 -19.98
CA ARG A 67 1.74 1.01 -20.82
C ARG A 67 2.85 0.88 -21.85
N GLY A 68 2.49 0.54 -23.08
CA GLY A 68 3.47 0.28 -24.12
C GLY A 68 4.37 -0.89 -23.73
N ARG A 69 5.68 -0.63 -23.60
CA ARG A 69 6.66 -1.64 -23.19
C ARG A 69 6.94 -1.65 -21.69
N GLN A 70 6.34 -0.70 -20.96
CA GLN A 70 6.56 -0.58 -19.53
C GLN A 70 5.42 -1.21 -18.75
N GLN A 71 5.76 -1.74 -17.59
CA GLN A 71 4.80 -2.14 -16.58
C GLN A 71 4.79 -1.07 -15.50
N VAL A 72 3.64 -0.48 -15.25
CA VAL A 72 3.47 0.59 -14.27
C VAL A 72 2.75 0.02 -13.06
N GLN A 73 3.32 0.24 -11.89
CA GLN A 73 2.76 -0.23 -10.64
C GLN A 73 1.96 0.88 -9.97
N HIS A 74 0.85 0.51 -9.36
CA HIS A 74 -0.05 1.43 -8.65
C HIS A 74 -0.31 0.92 -7.25
N ALA A 75 -0.34 1.81 -6.26
CA ALA A 75 -0.89 1.48 -4.96
C ALA A 75 -2.40 1.31 -5.09
N ARG A 76 -2.94 0.26 -4.49
CA ARG A 76 -4.39 0.08 -4.42
C ARG A 76 -4.94 0.84 -3.23
N LEU A 77 -5.38 2.06 -3.50
CA LEU A 77 -5.89 2.95 -2.45
C LEU A 77 -7.18 2.44 -1.82
N ASP A 78 -7.97 1.67 -2.58
CA ASP A 78 -9.15 1.02 -2.05
C ASP A 78 -8.80 0.00 -0.96
N THR A 79 -7.73 -0.78 -1.16
CA THR A 79 -7.25 -1.72 -0.16
C THR A 79 -6.74 -0.99 1.08
N LEU A 80 -5.98 0.08 0.88
CA LEU A 80 -5.49 0.91 2.00
C LEU A 80 -6.66 1.45 2.82
N ARG A 81 -7.66 2.01 2.15
CA ARG A 81 -8.85 2.54 2.83
C ARG A 81 -9.58 1.46 3.61
N GLN A 82 -9.75 0.27 3.02
CA GLN A 82 -10.38 -0.85 3.69
C GLN A 82 -9.61 -1.30 4.92
N LEU A 83 -8.28 -1.34 4.82
CA LEU A 83 -7.42 -1.72 5.95
C LEU A 83 -7.55 -0.73 7.09
N MET A 84 -7.47 0.56 6.78
CA MET A 84 -7.59 1.62 7.79
C MET A 84 -8.96 1.59 8.45
N THR A 85 -10.02 1.40 7.67
CA THR A 85 -11.38 1.27 8.18
C THR A 85 -11.50 0.05 9.09
N PHE A 86 -10.94 -1.08 8.66
CA PHE A 86 -10.96 -2.30 9.44
C PHE A 86 -10.27 -2.12 10.80
N LEU A 87 -9.13 -1.45 10.80
CA LEU A 87 -8.35 -1.24 12.03
C LEU A 87 -9.02 -0.24 12.98
N ALA A 88 -9.69 0.77 12.45
CA ALA A 88 -10.19 1.89 13.26
C ALA A 88 -11.69 1.84 13.55
N LYS A 89 -12.45 1.10 12.76
CA LYS A 89 -13.92 1.16 12.77
C LYS A 89 -14.53 0.95 14.14
N ASP A 90 -14.04 -0.04 14.89
CA ASP A 90 -14.63 -0.43 16.16
C ASP A 90 -13.80 0.01 17.37
N CYS A 91 -12.64 0.63 17.15
CA CYS A 91 -11.74 0.97 18.25
C CYS A 91 -12.29 2.09 19.13
N CYS A 92 -13.16 2.92 18.60
CA CYS A 92 -13.74 4.05 19.33
C CYS A 92 -15.20 3.80 19.72
N GLU A 93 -15.73 2.63 19.50
CA GLU A 93 -17.09 2.23 19.86
C GLU A 93 -18.15 3.26 19.43
N GLY A 94 -17.97 3.83 18.24
CA GLY A 94 -18.85 4.85 17.71
C GLY A 94 -18.61 6.25 18.25
N ARG A 95 -17.63 6.45 19.11
CA ARG A 95 -17.31 7.77 19.65
C ARG A 95 -16.36 8.50 18.70
N ALA A 96 -16.90 9.46 17.97
CA ALA A 96 -16.16 10.21 16.96
C ALA A 96 -14.95 10.93 17.54
N GLU A 97 -15.04 11.38 18.79
CA GLU A 97 -13.97 12.14 19.43
C GLU A 97 -12.68 11.35 19.59
N LEU A 98 -12.74 10.02 19.59
CA LEU A 98 -11.56 9.17 19.67
C LEU A 98 -10.88 9.01 18.31
N CYS A 99 -11.64 9.18 17.22
CA CYS A 99 -11.14 9.03 15.86
C CYS A 99 -10.80 10.36 15.20
N GLU A 100 -11.32 11.47 15.70
CA GLU A 100 -11.07 12.79 15.11
C GLU A 100 -9.59 13.15 14.98
N PRO A 101 -8.73 12.92 15.98
CA PRO A 101 -7.32 13.26 15.83
C PRO A 101 -6.66 12.52 14.67
N LEU A 102 -7.01 11.25 14.47
CA LEU A 102 -6.49 10.47 13.34
C LEU A 102 -6.98 11.04 12.01
N ILE A 103 -8.27 11.36 11.92
CA ILE A 103 -8.84 11.93 10.70
C ILE A 103 -8.19 13.27 10.39
N ALA A 104 -8.00 14.11 11.40
CA ALA A 104 -7.37 15.42 11.25
C ALA A 104 -5.94 15.27 10.71
N ASP A 105 -5.17 14.34 11.26
CA ASP A 105 -3.80 14.09 10.81
C ASP A 105 -3.75 13.62 9.35
N LEU A 106 -4.72 12.81 8.93
CA LEU A 106 -4.79 12.31 7.57
C LEU A 106 -5.22 13.37 6.56
N THR A 107 -5.96 14.37 6.99
CA THR A 107 -6.45 15.43 6.09
C THR A 107 -5.51 16.62 5.98
N CYS A 108 -4.42 16.63 6.72
CA CYS A 108 -3.44 17.71 6.70
C CYS A 108 -2.51 17.72 5.51
N CYS A 109 -2.59 16.75 4.63
CA CYS A 109 -1.66 16.73 3.49
C CYS A 109 -2.14 17.57 2.35
#